data_e4713e3c8a5fe9417f4887bc4e4abc5a
#
_entry.id   e4713e3c8a5fe9417f4887bc4e4abc5a
#
_cell.length_a   1.000
_cell.length_b   1.000
_cell.length_c   1.000
_cell.angle_alpha   90.00
_cell.angle_beta   90.00
_cell.angle_gamma   90.00
#
_symmetry.space_group_name_H-M   'P 1'
#
loop_
_entity.id
_entity.type
_entity.pdbx_description
1 polymer ?
#
loop_
_entity_poly.entity_id
_entity_poly.type
_entity_poly.pdbx_seq_one_letter_code
_entity_poly.pdbx_strand_id
1 'polypeptide(L)'
;MWFWWVMLFCDLLIPVTMLIGGRAMWKHCPNSINGLFGYRTHRSMKNMDTWKFAHDYCGRLWWKTGWLMMLPSVLVPIPFYHGDEKTIGIVGTILVTIQCMVLIASVFPTERALKKTFYDNGTRR
;
A
#
# COMPACT_ATOMS: atom_id res chain seq x y z
N MET A 1 8.65 -25.19 11.79
CA MET A 1 7.26 -24.76 12.03
C MET A 1 7.17 -23.31 12.47
N TRP A 2 7.92 -22.92 13.51
CA TRP A 2 7.88 -21.53 13.98
C TRP A 2 8.32 -20.54 12.88
N PHE A 3 9.30 -20.91 12.04
CA PHE A 3 9.79 -20.06 10.96
C PHE A 3 8.71 -19.80 9.92
N TRP A 4 7.88 -20.81 9.62
CA TRP A 4 6.73 -20.66 8.71
C TRP A 4 5.76 -19.60 9.23
N TRP A 5 5.48 -19.64 10.55
CA TRP A 5 4.58 -18.65 11.17
C TRP A 5 5.18 -17.25 11.14
N VAL A 6 6.49 -17.13 11.38
CA VAL A 6 7.19 -15.83 11.31
C VAL A 6 7.10 -15.27 9.90
N MET A 7 7.36 -16.09 8.88
CA MET A 7 7.30 -15.65 7.48
C MET A 7 5.88 -15.29 7.08
N LEU A 8 4.88 -16.04 7.52
CA LEU A 8 3.48 -15.71 7.27
C LEU A 8 3.14 -14.34 7.87
N PHE A 9 3.56 -14.09 9.09
CA PHE A 9 3.35 -12.79 9.74
C PHE A 9 3.99 -11.67 8.93
N CYS A 10 5.24 -11.85 8.50
CA CYS A 10 5.94 -10.86 7.67
C CYS A 10 5.22 -10.63 6.34
N ASP A 11 4.76 -11.71 5.71
CA ASP A 11 4.07 -11.63 4.42
C ASP A 11 2.72 -10.92 4.52
N LEU A 12 2.09 -10.94 5.69
CA LEU A 12 0.81 -10.26 5.91
C LEU A 12 0.97 -8.80 6.33
N LEU A 13 2.17 -8.37 6.77
CA LEU A 13 2.39 -7.00 7.24
C LEU A 13 2.05 -5.95 6.18
N ILE A 14 2.53 -6.11 4.96
CA ILE A 14 2.30 -5.13 3.89
C ILE A 14 0.82 -5.06 3.50
N PRO A 15 0.12 -6.18 3.18
CA PRO A 15 -1.30 -6.10 2.88
C PRO A 15 -2.14 -5.51 4.01
N VAL A 16 -1.87 -5.90 5.26
CA VAL A 16 -2.59 -5.37 6.42
C VAL A 16 -2.32 -3.88 6.58
N THR A 17 -1.06 -3.46 6.43
CA THR A 17 -0.70 -2.04 6.49
C THR A 17 -1.41 -1.25 5.41
N MET A 18 -1.48 -1.78 4.19
CA MET A 18 -2.20 -1.13 3.10
C MET A 18 -3.70 -1.03 3.38
N LEU A 19 -4.30 -2.07 3.95
CA LEU A 19 -5.71 -2.05 4.30
C LEU A 19 -6.01 -0.99 5.37
N ILE A 20 -5.22 -0.98 6.45
CA ILE A 20 -5.41 -0.03 7.55
C ILE A 20 -5.10 1.39 7.08
N GLY A 21 -3.94 1.59 6.45
CA GLY A 21 -3.52 2.90 5.96
C GLY A 21 -4.45 3.43 4.87
N GLY A 22 -4.88 2.55 3.96
CA GLY A 22 -5.81 2.92 2.89
C GLY A 22 -7.15 3.37 3.43
N ARG A 23 -7.70 2.63 4.39
CA ARG A 23 -8.96 3.02 5.03
C ARG A 23 -8.80 4.32 5.82
N ALA A 24 -7.69 4.49 6.53
CA ALA A 24 -7.42 5.71 7.28
C ALA A 24 -7.31 6.92 6.35
N MET A 25 -6.60 6.78 5.23
CA MET A 25 -6.48 7.86 4.25
C MET A 25 -7.81 8.18 3.59
N TRP A 26 -8.60 7.16 3.30
CA TRP A 26 -9.90 7.33 2.62
C TRP A 26 -10.98 7.89 3.55
N LYS A 27 -11.11 7.32 4.75
CA LYS A 27 -12.17 7.67 5.70
C LYS A 27 -11.80 8.79 6.67
N HIS A 28 -10.52 8.86 7.04
CA HIS A 28 -10.02 9.75 8.08
C HIS A 28 -8.81 10.54 7.58
N CYS A 29 -8.96 11.18 6.41
CA CYS A 29 -7.91 12.01 5.85
C CYS A 29 -7.47 13.07 6.86
N PRO A 30 -6.15 13.29 7.07
CA PRO A 30 -5.70 14.35 7.97
C PRO A 30 -6.28 15.71 7.57
N ASN A 31 -6.73 16.48 8.56
CA ASN A 31 -7.38 17.77 8.31
C ASN A 31 -6.41 18.87 7.87
N SER A 32 -5.11 18.63 8.03
CA SER A 32 -4.08 19.58 7.62
C SER A 32 -2.94 18.85 6.94
N ILE A 33 -2.27 19.53 6.02
CA ILE A 33 -1.06 19.02 5.37
C ILE A 33 0.03 18.96 6.43
N ASN A 34 0.64 17.76 6.59
CA ASN A 34 1.67 17.55 7.61
C ASN A 34 2.78 16.65 7.06
N GLY A 35 3.89 16.59 7.78
CA GLY A 35 5.04 15.80 7.40
C GLY A 35 5.14 14.43 8.05
N LEU A 36 4.10 13.99 8.79
CA LEU A 36 4.18 12.78 9.60
C LEU A 36 3.29 11.64 9.12
N PHE A 37 2.11 11.94 8.56
CA PHE A 37 1.12 10.93 8.25
C PHE A 37 0.45 11.21 6.91
N GLY A 38 0.18 10.14 6.16
CA GLY A 38 -0.60 10.17 4.94
C GLY A 38 0.23 10.13 3.67
N TYR A 39 -0.43 10.33 2.55
CA TYR A 39 0.19 10.35 1.22
C TYR A 39 0.86 11.71 1.03
N ARG A 40 2.18 11.73 1.03
CA ARG A 40 2.97 12.96 1.07
C ARG A 40 3.90 13.08 -0.13
N THR A 41 3.35 13.48 -1.26
CA THR A 41 4.15 13.82 -2.44
C THR A 41 4.11 15.32 -2.66
N HIS A 42 5.04 15.81 -3.49
CA HIS A 42 5.08 17.24 -3.83
C HIS A 42 3.75 17.72 -4.39
N ARG A 43 3.11 16.92 -5.25
CA ARG A 43 1.81 17.28 -5.84
C ARG A 43 0.67 17.24 -4.82
N SER A 44 0.66 16.23 -3.94
CA SER A 44 -0.41 16.08 -2.94
C SER A 44 -0.38 17.20 -1.90
N MET A 45 0.78 17.76 -1.64
CA MET A 45 0.98 18.77 -0.59
C MET A 45 0.87 20.21 -1.10
N LYS A 46 0.45 20.42 -2.35
CA LYS A 46 0.30 21.77 -2.93
C LYS A 46 -0.76 22.61 -2.20
N ASN A 47 -1.92 22.00 -1.92
CA ASN A 47 -3.00 22.64 -1.16
C ASN A 47 -3.91 21.55 -0.57
N MET A 48 -4.96 21.96 0.15
CA MET A 48 -5.87 21.01 0.77
C MET A 48 -6.71 20.24 -0.25
N ASP A 49 -6.99 20.80 -1.42
CA ASP A 49 -7.74 20.13 -2.47
C ASP A 49 -6.94 18.95 -3.04
N THR A 50 -5.65 19.16 -3.38
CA THR A 50 -4.76 18.11 -3.84
C THR A 50 -4.50 17.08 -2.74
N TRP A 51 -4.36 17.52 -1.49
CA TRP A 51 -4.15 16.66 -0.33
C TRP A 51 -5.32 15.69 -0.13
N LYS A 52 -6.54 16.22 -0.11
CA LYS A 52 -7.74 15.40 0.08
C LYS A 52 -7.96 14.45 -1.10
N PHE A 53 -7.77 14.94 -2.32
CA PHE A 53 -7.90 14.11 -3.52
C PHE A 53 -6.92 12.94 -3.49
N ALA A 54 -5.65 13.21 -3.17
CA ALA A 54 -4.62 12.18 -3.13
C ALA A 54 -4.94 11.11 -2.07
N HIS A 55 -5.39 11.52 -0.89
CA HIS A 55 -5.74 10.60 0.18
C HIS A 55 -6.96 9.75 -0.17
N ASP A 56 -7.97 10.35 -0.80
CA ASP A 56 -9.15 9.60 -1.23
C ASP A 56 -8.77 8.58 -2.31
N TYR A 57 -8.03 9.00 -3.31
CA TYR A 57 -7.65 8.12 -4.43
C TYR A 57 -6.73 6.99 -3.98
N CYS A 58 -5.64 7.35 -3.29
CA CYS A 58 -4.64 6.38 -2.84
C CYS A 58 -5.24 5.44 -1.78
N GLY A 59 -6.07 5.98 -0.88
CA GLY A 59 -6.71 5.17 0.15
C GLY A 59 -7.61 4.11 -0.44
N ARG A 60 -8.43 4.47 -1.41
CA ARG A 60 -9.30 3.50 -2.11
C ARG A 60 -8.48 2.47 -2.88
N LEU A 61 -7.41 2.93 -3.56
CA LEU A 61 -6.51 2.04 -4.30
C LEU A 61 -5.84 1.04 -3.36
N TRP A 62 -5.33 1.50 -2.23
CA TRP A 62 -4.70 0.64 -1.24
C TRP A 62 -5.68 -0.35 -0.62
N TRP A 63 -6.91 0.07 -0.39
CA TRP A 63 -7.95 -0.83 0.13
C TRP A 63 -8.19 -1.99 -0.83
N LYS A 64 -8.37 -1.69 -2.11
CA LYS A 64 -8.60 -2.71 -3.13
C LYS A 64 -7.36 -3.61 -3.32
N THR A 65 -6.19 -2.99 -3.46
CA THR A 65 -4.94 -3.70 -3.68
C THR A 65 -4.56 -4.56 -2.48
N GLY A 66 -4.79 -4.05 -1.27
CA GLY A 66 -4.52 -4.79 -0.04
C GLY A 66 -5.33 -6.08 0.04
N TRP A 67 -6.62 -6.03 -0.29
CA TRP A 67 -7.45 -7.23 -0.33
C TRP A 67 -6.99 -8.21 -1.41
N LEU A 68 -6.62 -7.70 -2.59
CA LEU A 68 -6.10 -8.55 -3.67
C LEU A 68 -4.78 -9.22 -3.29
N MET A 69 -3.92 -8.52 -2.55
CA MET A 69 -2.65 -9.10 -2.09
C MET A 69 -2.83 -10.02 -0.88
N MET A 70 -3.88 -9.83 -0.10
CA MET A 70 -4.15 -10.69 1.06
C MET A 70 -4.35 -12.15 0.65
N LEU A 71 -5.06 -12.40 -0.45
CA LEU A 71 -5.31 -13.75 -0.94
C LEU A 71 -4.01 -14.53 -1.22
N PRO A 72 -3.08 -14.03 -2.09
CA PRO A 72 -1.82 -14.73 -2.29
C PRO A 72 -0.98 -14.83 -1.03
N SER A 73 -1.03 -13.81 -0.16
CA SER A 73 -0.23 -13.80 1.07
C SER A 73 -0.63 -14.91 2.03
N VAL A 74 -1.90 -15.31 2.02
CA VAL A 74 -2.40 -16.42 2.83
C VAL A 74 -2.24 -17.74 2.09
N LEU A 75 -2.56 -17.77 0.79
CA LEU A 75 -2.65 -19.03 0.03
C LEU A 75 -1.27 -19.56 -0.37
N VAL A 76 -0.34 -18.72 -0.77
CA VAL A 76 0.98 -19.15 -1.26
C VAL A 76 1.78 -19.90 -0.19
N PRO A 77 1.82 -19.47 1.09
CA PRO A 77 2.59 -20.21 2.10
C PRO A 77 2.02 -21.58 2.46
N ILE A 78 0.73 -21.83 2.25
CA ILE A 78 0.07 -23.06 2.72
C ILE A 78 0.77 -24.33 2.21
N PRO A 79 1.07 -24.49 0.89
CA PRO A 79 1.74 -25.71 0.41
C PRO A 79 3.13 -25.91 1.00
N PHE A 80 3.74 -24.88 1.56
CA PHE A 80 5.12 -24.92 2.08
C PHE A 80 5.18 -25.11 3.58
N TYR A 81 4.05 -25.39 4.25
CA TYR A 81 3.99 -25.52 5.70
C TYR A 81 4.97 -26.58 6.23
N HIS A 82 5.10 -27.69 5.51
CA HIS A 82 6.03 -28.77 5.86
C HIS A 82 7.35 -28.69 5.09
N GLY A 83 7.59 -27.58 4.39
CA GLY A 83 8.84 -27.38 3.67
C GLY A 83 10.01 -27.05 4.59
N ASP A 84 11.23 -27.05 4.05
CA ASP A 84 12.41 -26.66 4.79
C ASP A 84 12.47 -25.14 4.94
N GLU A 85 13.28 -24.66 5.88
CA GLU A 85 13.40 -23.24 6.18
C GLU A 85 13.92 -22.44 4.99
N LYS A 86 14.81 -23.04 4.18
CA LYS A 86 15.37 -22.38 3.00
C LYS A 86 14.26 -22.08 1.97
N THR A 87 13.41 -23.07 1.68
CA THR A 87 12.29 -22.91 0.73
C THR A 87 11.29 -21.89 1.25
N ILE A 88 10.92 -21.98 2.52
CA ILE A 88 9.98 -21.05 3.15
C ILE A 88 10.55 -19.62 3.07
N GLY A 89 11.82 -19.44 3.39
CA GLY A 89 12.47 -18.14 3.33
C GLY A 89 12.52 -17.55 1.92
N ILE A 90 12.83 -18.37 0.92
CA ILE A 90 12.88 -17.94 -0.47
C ILE A 90 11.49 -17.52 -0.96
N VAL A 91 10.48 -18.34 -0.72
CA VAL A 91 9.10 -18.04 -1.13
C VAL A 91 8.59 -16.79 -0.46
N GLY A 92 8.80 -16.66 0.86
CA GLY A 92 8.38 -15.48 1.61
C GLY A 92 9.08 -14.20 1.14
N THR A 93 10.37 -14.29 0.86
CA THR A 93 11.14 -13.13 0.37
C THR A 93 10.65 -12.68 -1.01
N ILE A 94 10.39 -13.62 -1.91
CA ILE A 94 9.84 -13.31 -3.23
C ILE A 94 8.48 -12.63 -3.08
N LEU A 95 7.61 -13.16 -2.23
CA LEU A 95 6.29 -12.61 -1.99
C LEU A 95 6.35 -11.19 -1.44
N VAL A 96 7.19 -10.94 -0.43
CA VAL A 96 7.38 -9.60 0.15
C VAL A 96 7.95 -8.64 -0.89
N THR A 97 8.90 -9.08 -1.71
CA THR A 97 9.47 -8.25 -2.77
C THR A 97 8.39 -7.80 -3.75
N ILE A 98 7.52 -8.71 -4.19
CA ILE A 98 6.40 -8.39 -5.07
C ILE A 98 5.45 -7.40 -4.39
N GLN A 99 5.14 -7.61 -3.12
CA GLN A 99 4.29 -6.70 -2.34
C GLN A 99 4.89 -5.30 -2.26
N CYS A 100 6.20 -5.20 -2.01
CA CYS A 100 6.89 -3.90 -1.98
C CYS A 100 6.83 -3.20 -3.33
N MET A 101 7.01 -3.95 -4.43
CA MET A 101 6.93 -3.39 -5.77
C MET A 101 5.52 -2.87 -6.07
N VAL A 102 4.48 -3.59 -5.65
CA VAL A 102 3.08 -3.15 -5.80
C VAL A 102 2.84 -1.88 -4.99
N LEU A 103 3.33 -1.83 -3.77
CA LEU A 103 3.19 -0.67 -2.88
C LEU A 103 3.82 0.58 -3.51
N ILE A 104 5.05 0.46 -3.99
CA ILE A 104 5.76 1.56 -4.67
C ILE A 104 5.02 1.94 -5.95
N ALA A 105 4.60 0.96 -6.75
CA ALA A 105 3.90 1.20 -8.01
C ALA A 105 2.55 1.91 -7.81
N SER A 106 1.94 1.78 -6.62
CA SER A 106 0.66 2.45 -6.33
C SER A 106 0.77 3.97 -6.34
N VAL A 107 1.98 4.52 -6.19
CA VAL A 107 2.22 5.95 -6.28
C VAL A 107 1.95 6.47 -7.70
N PHE A 108 2.30 5.70 -8.73
CA PHE A 108 2.17 6.14 -10.12
C PHE A 108 0.72 6.43 -10.53
N PRO A 109 -0.27 5.54 -10.29
CA PRO A 109 -1.66 5.87 -10.60
C PRO A 109 -2.17 7.09 -9.85
N THR A 110 -1.79 7.26 -8.59
CA THR A 110 -2.21 8.39 -7.77
C THR A 110 -1.64 9.70 -8.31
N GLU A 111 -0.34 9.72 -8.64
CA GLU A 111 0.30 10.89 -9.22
C GLU A 111 -0.27 11.22 -10.60
N ARG A 112 -0.55 10.19 -11.39
CA ARG A 112 -1.19 10.37 -12.69
C ARG A 112 -2.58 10.99 -12.56
N ALA A 113 -3.36 10.54 -11.59
CA ALA A 113 -4.69 11.08 -11.31
C ALA A 113 -4.61 12.54 -10.85
N LEU A 114 -3.63 12.86 -9.98
CA LEU A 114 -3.38 14.24 -9.56
C LEU A 114 -3.02 15.12 -10.73
N LYS A 115 -2.13 14.66 -11.61
CA LYS A 115 -1.71 15.39 -12.79
C LYS A 115 -2.87 15.65 -13.75
N LYS A 116 -3.80 14.68 -13.89
CA LYS A 116 -4.97 14.82 -14.75
C LYS A 116 -6.03 15.76 -14.15
N THR A 117 -6.14 15.82 -12.83
CA THR A 117 -7.19 16.56 -12.14
C THR A 117 -6.76 17.97 -11.79
N PHE A 118 -5.46 18.20 -11.56
CA PHE A 118 -4.93 19.50 -11.11
C PHE A 118 -3.82 19.98 -12.03
N TYR A 119 -3.69 21.30 -12.12
CA TYR A 119 -2.51 21.94 -12.71
C TYR A 119 -1.32 21.80 -11.75
N ASP A 120 -0.11 22.12 -12.24
CA ASP A 120 1.11 22.01 -11.44
C ASP A 120 1.11 22.96 -10.24
N ASN A 121 0.31 24.05 -10.30
CA ASN A 121 0.18 24.99 -9.17
C ASN A 121 -0.86 24.54 -8.14
N GLY A 122 -1.50 23.39 -8.31
CA GLY A 122 -2.51 22.87 -7.40
C GLY A 122 -3.93 23.31 -7.70
N THR A 123 -4.15 24.15 -8.72
CA THR A 123 -5.48 24.56 -9.14
C THR A 123 -6.16 23.42 -9.92
N ARG A 124 -7.44 23.18 -9.63
CA ARG A 124 -8.20 22.12 -10.32
C ARG A 124 -8.41 22.49 -11.80
N ARG A 125 -8.24 21.49 -12.67
CA ARG A 125 -8.45 21.65 -14.12
C ARG A 125 -9.91 21.84 -14.51
#